data_e1e52f3efd3fec8542db2ea526624d32
#
_entry.id   e1e52f3efd3fec8542db2ea526624d32
#
_cell.length_a   1.000
_cell.length_b   1.000
_cell.length_c   1.000
_cell.angle_alpha   90.00
_cell.angle_beta   90.00
_cell.angle_gamma   90.00
#
_symmetry.space_group_name_H-M   'P 1'
#
loop_
_entity.id
_entity.type
_entity.pdbx_description
1 polymer ?
#
loop_
_entity_poly.entity_id
_entity_poly.type
_entity_poly.pdbx_seq_one_letter_code
_entity_poly.pdbx_strand_id
1 'polypeptide(L)'
;QLDTLASGGIEADFAAIAPKVEQIQQYVSKGRHITLTTPGGTMIEADIQGREAWANTGISDRPGVKMGLPTIEVFIAPLEESVNGVICVDASCSGGIGIIRQPIRIPVEKGRAVSVEGGEEAAQLRKLLLEAATEKAYQVAEIAVGLNPHCRITGNINEDEGKYGTCHIALGNNTGFGGVNFAPLHIDMVQWKPTLTVDGETLFEAGQCL
;
A
#
# COMPACT_ATOMS: atom_id res chain seq x y z
N GLN A 1 -16.64 -11.20 2.61
CA GLN A 1 -16.52 -9.91 3.35
C GLN A 1 -17.00 -9.99 4.80
N LEU A 2 -18.02 -10.79 5.14
CA LEU A 2 -18.46 -10.95 6.53
C LEU A 2 -17.46 -11.76 7.38
N ASP A 3 -16.70 -12.64 6.75
CA ASP A 3 -15.72 -13.50 7.45
C ASP A 3 -14.57 -12.69 8.06
N THR A 4 -14.18 -11.57 7.45
CA THR A 4 -13.13 -10.66 8.00
C THR A 4 -13.59 -9.89 9.25
N LEU A 5 -14.91 -9.84 9.50
CA LEU A 5 -15.49 -9.25 10.72
C LEU A 5 -15.78 -10.30 11.80
N ALA A 6 -15.53 -11.58 11.52
CA ALA A 6 -15.78 -12.69 12.45
C ALA A 6 -14.51 -13.22 13.12
N SER A 7 -13.34 -13.07 12.47
CA SER A 7 -12.05 -13.54 12.99
C SER A 7 -10.88 -12.88 12.21
N GLY A 8 -9.66 -13.09 12.69
CA GLY A 8 -8.47 -12.55 12.06
C GLY A 8 -8.22 -11.11 12.44
N GLY A 9 -8.05 -10.21 11.48
CA GLY A 9 -7.69 -8.82 11.73
C GLY A 9 -8.60 -8.08 12.71
N ILE A 10 -9.89 -8.44 12.77
CA ILE A 10 -10.85 -7.83 13.70
C ILE A 10 -10.57 -8.14 15.19
N GLU A 11 -9.77 -9.17 15.47
CA GLU A 11 -9.38 -9.57 16.83
C GLU A 11 -8.22 -8.74 17.38
N ALA A 12 -7.68 -7.80 16.62
CA ALA A 12 -6.60 -6.93 17.07
C ALA A 12 -7.04 -5.99 18.19
N ASP A 13 -6.12 -5.67 19.09
CA ASP A 13 -6.32 -4.58 20.06
C ASP A 13 -6.00 -3.25 19.36
N PHE A 14 -7.01 -2.71 18.69
CA PHE A 14 -6.92 -1.45 17.95
C PHE A 14 -6.45 -0.29 18.82
N ALA A 15 -6.94 -0.24 20.10
CA ALA A 15 -6.59 0.83 21.02
C ALA A 15 -5.10 0.77 21.44
N ALA A 16 -4.56 -0.43 21.62
CA ALA A 16 -3.14 -0.61 21.94
C ALA A 16 -2.22 -0.29 20.75
N ILE A 17 -2.68 -0.52 19.51
CA ILE A 17 -1.87 -0.31 18.30
C ILE A 17 -1.92 1.15 17.83
N ALA A 18 -3.04 1.84 17.97
CA ALA A 18 -3.28 3.17 17.43
C ALA A 18 -2.18 4.21 17.75
N PRO A 19 -1.62 4.32 18.97
CA PRO A 19 -0.57 5.30 19.26
C PRO A 19 0.68 5.10 18.41
N LYS A 20 1.08 3.85 18.12
CA LYS A 20 2.23 3.56 17.27
C LYS A 20 1.94 3.91 15.80
N VAL A 21 0.73 3.64 15.33
CA VAL A 21 0.27 4.01 13.97
C VAL A 21 0.35 5.53 13.78
N GLU A 22 -0.19 6.28 14.74
CA GLU A 22 -0.16 7.75 14.72
C GLU A 22 1.27 8.31 14.78
N GLN A 23 2.16 7.69 15.56
CA GLN A 23 3.57 8.06 15.61
C GLN A 23 4.25 7.89 14.23
N ILE A 24 4.03 6.77 13.57
CA ILE A 24 4.58 6.49 12.24
C ILE A 24 4.00 7.50 11.24
N GLN A 25 2.69 7.72 11.25
CA GLN A 25 2.00 8.68 10.39
C GLN A 25 2.61 10.09 10.51
N GLN A 26 2.80 10.57 11.74
CA GLN A 26 3.40 11.89 11.99
C GLN A 26 4.84 11.98 11.51
N TYR A 27 5.60 10.90 11.61
CA TYR A 27 6.97 10.85 11.12
C TYR A 27 7.01 10.91 9.59
N VAL A 28 6.24 10.06 8.92
CA VAL A 28 6.16 10.02 7.45
C VAL A 28 5.66 11.35 6.89
N SER A 29 4.68 12.00 7.52
CA SER A 29 4.16 13.32 7.10
C SER A 29 5.19 14.44 7.11
N LYS A 30 6.25 14.33 7.90
CA LYS A 30 7.34 15.32 7.97
C LYS A 30 8.47 15.03 6.98
N GLY A 31 8.46 13.83 6.38
CA GLY A 31 9.48 13.36 5.46
C GLY A 31 9.46 14.07 4.12
N ARG A 32 10.57 13.96 3.41
CA ARG A 32 10.76 14.51 2.06
C ARG A 32 10.95 13.41 1.03
N HIS A 33 11.66 12.36 1.42
CA HIS A 33 12.04 11.27 0.54
C HIS A 33 11.80 9.94 1.21
N ILE A 34 11.20 8.99 0.48
CA ILE A 34 10.90 7.64 0.96
C ILE A 34 11.56 6.62 0.04
N THR A 35 12.15 5.58 0.63
CA THR A 35 12.61 4.40 -0.10
C THR A 35 11.95 3.15 0.47
N LEU A 36 11.57 2.24 -0.41
CA LEU A 36 10.95 0.97 -0.04
C LEU A 36 11.61 -0.17 -0.81
N THR A 37 12.11 -1.15 -0.07
CA THR A 37 12.67 -2.37 -0.65
C THR A 37 12.04 -3.61 -0.03
N THR A 38 12.00 -4.71 -0.78
CA THR A 38 11.55 -6.02 -0.26
C THR A 38 12.47 -7.14 -0.75
N PRO A 39 12.56 -8.26 -0.03
CA PRO A 39 13.30 -9.44 -0.50
C PRO A 39 12.75 -10.00 -1.83
N GLY A 40 11.46 -9.77 -2.12
CA GLY A 40 10.81 -10.17 -3.37
C GLY A 40 11.27 -9.39 -4.60
N GLY A 41 12.03 -8.30 -4.42
CA GLY A 41 12.63 -7.51 -5.50
C GLY A 41 11.99 -6.14 -5.74
N THR A 42 11.07 -5.69 -4.89
CA THR A 42 10.65 -4.29 -4.90
C THR A 42 11.83 -3.41 -4.50
N MET A 43 12.06 -2.37 -5.26
CA MET A 43 13.02 -1.30 -4.97
C MET A 43 12.51 -0.03 -5.61
N ILE A 44 11.90 0.84 -4.83
CA ILE A 44 11.37 2.13 -5.26
C ILE A 44 11.89 3.26 -4.38
N GLU A 45 11.95 4.44 -4.96
CA GLU A 45 12.17 5.70 -4.29
C GLU A 45 11.13 6.72 -4.75
N ALA A 46 10.77 7.64 -3.87
CA ALA A 46 9.80 8.68 -4.17
C ALA A 46 9.98 9.92 -3.30
N ASP A 47 9.59 11.08 -3.83
CA ASP A 47 9.44 12.30 -3.03
C ASP A 47 8.05 12.38 -2.44
N ILE A 48 7.99 12.73 -1.15
CA ILE A 48 6.76 12.88 -0.38
C ILE A 48 6.65 14.27 0.28
N GLN A 49 7.55 15.18 -0.05
CA GLN A 49 7.60 16.49 0.57
C GLN A 49 6.29 17.26 0.40
N GLY A 50 5.72 17.68 1.53
CA GLY A 50 4.46 18.44 1.55
C GLY A 50 3.20 17.57 1.41
N ARG A 51 3.35 16.24 1.36
CA ARG A 51 2.23 15.29 1.45
C ARG A 51 1.96 14.95 2.91
N GLU A 52 0.70 14.82 3.26
CA GLU A 52 0.26 14.30 4.54
C GLU A 52 0.09 12.79 4.44
N ALA A 53 0.75 12.04 5.32
CA ALA A 53 0.47 10.62 5.47
C ALA A 53 -0.83 10.42 6.24
N TRP A 54 -1.54 9.36 5.92
CA TRP A 54 -2.80 9.01 6.55
C TRP A 54 -2.61 7.76 7.43
N ALA A 55 -3.38 7.70 8.51
CA ALA A 55 -3.42 6.57 9.42
C ALA A 55 -4.82 5.97 9.43
N ASN A 56 -4.91 4.68 9.13
CA ASN A 56 -6.09 3.88 9.42
C ASN A 56 -5.83 3.11 10.72
N THR A 57 -6.38 3.59 11.82
CA THR A 57 -6.24 2.96 13.15
C THR A 57 -7.36 1.96 13.43
N GLY A 58 -8.38 1.87 12.57
CA GLY A 58 -9.60 1.11 12.82
C GLY A 58 -10.54 1.74 13.86
N ILE A 59 -10.19 2.92 14.42
CA ILE A 59 -10.97 3.59 15.47
C ILE A 59 -11.71 4.78 14.86
N SER A 60 -13.04 4.74 14.91
CA SER A 60 -13.92 5.83 14.48
C SER A 60 -14.66 6.39 15.70
N ASP A 61 -13.98 7.25 16.45
CA ASP A 61 -14.37 7.75 17.78
C ASP A 61 -15.13 9.09 17.75
N ARG A 62 -15.25 9.72 16.59
CA ARG A 62 -15.89 11.03 16.42
C ARG A 62 -16.60 11.15 15.07
N PRO A 63 -17.62 12.02 14.97
CA PRO A 63 -18.34 12.24 13.71
C PRO A 63 -17.42 12.66 12.55
N GLY A 64 -17.62 12.05 11.39
CA GLY A 64 -16.87 12.36 10.17
C GLY A 64 -15.59 11.55 9.97
N VAL A 65 -15.09 10.86 10.99
CA VAL A 65 -13.98 9.91 10.85
C VAL A 65 -14.48 8.62 10.22
N LYS A 66 -13.82 8.20 9.15
CA LYS A 66 -14.08 6.93 8.45
C LYS A 66 -12.82 6.09 8.52
N MET A 67 -12.96 4.85 9.00
CA MET A 67 -11.86 3.88 9.09
C MET A 67 -12.26 2.58 8.42
N GLY A 68 -11.32 1.97 7.70
CA GLY A 68 -11.47 0.63 7.17
C GLY A 68 -11.23 -0.42 8.26
N LEU A 69 -12.07 -1.44 8.33
CA LEU A 69 -11.89 -2.60 9.21
C LEU A 69 -11.75 -3.87 8.36
N PRO A 70 -10.85 -4.76 8.74
CA PRO A 70 -9.96 -4.76 9.92
C PRO A 70 -8.58 -4.15 9.66
N THR A 71 -8.42 -3.38 8.59
CA THR A 71 -7.15 -2.78 8.19
C THR A 71 -6.60 -1.85 9.27
N ILE A 72 -5.31 -1.99 9.60
CA ILE A 72 -4.51 -1.00 10.35
C ILE A 72 -3.28 -0.72 9.49
N GLU A 73 -3.05 0.55 9.15
CA GLU A 73 -1.99 0.94 8.22
C GLU A 73 -1.58 2.40 8.34
N VAL A 74 -0.44 2.72 7.78
CA VAL A 74 -0.04 4.09 7.42
C VAL A 74 0.25 4.13 5.93
N PHE A 75 -0.32 5.11 5.25
CA PHE A 75 -0.18 5.28 3.82
C PHE A 75 0.02 6.74 3.40
N ILE A 76 0.62 6.95 2.25
CA ILE A 76 0.89 8.27 1.69
C ILE A 76 0.81 8.26 0.16
N ALA A 77 0.24 9.32 -0.41
CA ALA A 77 0.35 9.57 -1.84
C ALA A 77 1.71 10.22 -2.14
N PRO A 78 2.62 9.58 -2.89
CA PRO A 78 3.86 10.22 -3.31
C PRO A 78 3.58 11.37 -4.29
N LEU A 79 4.57 12.23 -4.54
CA LEU A 79 4.48 13.18 -5.64
C LEU A 79 4.44 12.40 -6.96
N GLU A 80 3.45 12.66 -7.79
CA GLU A 80 3.04 11.77 -8.89
C GLU A 80 4.18 11.39 -9.85
N GLU A 81 5.06 12.32 -10.20
CA GLU A 81 6.15 12.06 -11.15
C GLU A 81 7.47 11.65 -10.48
N SER A 82 7.49 11.50 -9.15
CA SER A 82 8.73 11.27 -8.39
C SER A 82 9.11 9.81 -8.26
N VAL A 83 8.14 8.90 -8.35
CA VAL A 83 8.39 7.46 -8.09
C VAL A 83 9.21 6.83 -9.21
N ASN A 84 10.32 6.19 -8.84
CA ASN A 84 11.16 5.44 -9.78
C ASN A 84 11.59 4.11 -9.17
N GLY A 85 11.86 3.12 -10.03
CA GLY A 85 12.36 1.82 -9.62
C GLY A 85 11.54 0.64 -10.13
N VAL A 86 11.35 -0.36 -9.29
CA VAL A 86 10.63 -1.60 -9.63
C VAL A 86 9.73 -2.01 -8.49
N ILE A 87 8.49 -2.36 -8.78
CA ILE A 87 7.56 -3.01 -7.85
C ILE A 87 7.56 -4.51 -8.17
N CYS A 88 7.72 -5.35 -7.16
CA CYS A 88 7.58 -6.80 -7.27
C CYS A 88 6.50 -7.28 -6.31
N VAL A 89 5.32 -7.61 -6.85
CA VAL A 89 4.16 -8.04 -6.07
C VAL A 89 4.26 -9.53 -5.85
N ASP A 90 4.30 -9.96 -4.59
CA ASP A 90 4.52 -11.36 -4.22
C ASP A 90 3.57 -11.90 -3.13
N ALA A 91 2.60 -11.09 -2.67
CA ALA A 91 1.63 -11.51 -1.68
C ALA A 91 0.21 -11.57 -2.26
N SER A 92 -0.42 -10.43 -2.51
CA SER A 92 -1.77 -10.35 -3.08
C SER A 92 -1.98 -9.07 -3.88
N CYS A 93 -3.07 -9.02 -4.64
CA CYS A 93 -3.45 -7.86 -5.45
C CYS A 93 -4.98 -7.70 -5.43
N SER A 94 -5.44 -6.45 -5.30
CA SER A 94 -6.86 -6.12 -5.36
C SER A 94 -7.44 -6.26 -6.77
N GLY A 95 -8.65 -5.76 -7.01
CA GLY A 95 -9.29 -5.84 -8.32
C GLY A 95 -9.79 -7.25 -8.70
N GLY A 96 -9.95 -8.15 -7.73
CA GLY A 96 -10.38 -9.53 -7.93
C GLY A 96 -9.27 -10.49 -8.35
N ILE A 97 -8.01 -10.05 -8.34
CA ILE A 97 -6.84 -10.88 -8.67
C ILE A 97 -6.54 -11.86 -7.52
N GLY A 98 -6.53 -11.37 -6.27
CA GLY A 98 -6.32 -12.19 -5.08
C GLY A 98 -4.85 -12.54 -4.81
N ILE A 99 -4.59 -13.77 -4.35
CA ILE A 99 -3.25 -14.23 -3.96
C ILE A 99 -2.35 -14.38 -5.19
N ILE A 100 -1.13 -13.86 -5.10
CA ILE A 100 -0.12 -13.95 -6.15
C ILE A 100 0.63 -15.28 -6.03
N ARG A 101 0.57 -16.10 -7.07
CA ARG A 101 1.27 -17.38 -7.17
C ARG A 101 2.60 -17.26 -7.89
N GLN A 102 2.66 -16.33 -8.85
CA GLN A 102 3.88 -15.98 -9.56
C GLN A 102 4.11 -14.48 -9.46
N PRO A 103 5.26 -14.03 -8.91
CA PRO A 103 5.52 -12.61 -8.70
C PRO A 103 5.26 -11.76 -9.96
N ILE A 104 4.64 -10.61 -9.74
CA ILE A 104 4.38 -9.62 -10.79
C ILE A 104 5.47 -8.55 -10.68
N ARG A 105 6.20 -8.30 -11.78
CA ARG A 105 7.23 -7.28 -11.85
C ARG A 105 6.74 -6.08 -12.65
N ILE A 106 6.89 -4.88 -12.08
CA ILE A 106 6.39 -3.64 -12.65
C ILE A 106 7.49 -2.57 -12.57
N PRO A 107 8.26 -2.34 -13.64
CA PRO A 107 9.15 -1.17 -13.74
C PRO A 107 8.34 0.12 -13.67
N VAL A 108 8.85 1.09 -12.90
CA VAL A 108 8.22 2.41 -12.70
C VAL A 108 9.21 3.49 -13.10
N GLU A 109 8.78 4.39 -13.97
CA GLU A 109 9.53 5.57 -14.39
C GLU A 109 8.66 6.82 -14.28
N LYS A 110 9.17 7.83 -13.62
CA LYS A 110 8.44 9.10 -13.41
C LYS A 110 7.02 8.88 -12.90
N GLY A 111 6.89 8.04 -11.89
CA GLY A 111 5.63 7.72 -11.23
C GLY A 111 4.72 6.75 -11.97
N ARG A 112 5.10 6.24 -13.13
CA ARG A 112 4.21 5.42 -13.97
C ARG A 112 4.75 4.02 -14.20
N ALA A 113 3.86 3.04 -14.07
CA ALA A 113 4.13 1.66 -14.50
C ALA A 113 4.40 1.62 -16.00
N VAL A 114 5.60 1.17 -16.39
CA VAL A 114 6.04 1.08 -17.80
C VAL A 114 5.57 -0.21 -18.45
N SER A 115 5.62 -1.30 -17.68
CA SER A 115 5.14 -2.62 -18.07
C SER A 115 4.63 -3.39 -16.84
N VAL A 116 3.90 -4.47 -17.10
CA VAL A 116 3.46 -5.42 -16.06
C VAL A 116 3.85 -6.81 -16.55
N GLU A 117 4.84 -7.41 -15.91
CA GLU A 117 5.47 -8.68 -16.32
C GLU A 117 5.14 -9.78 -15.32
N GLY A 118 4.94 -11.01 -15.77
CA GLY A 118 4.64 -12.17 -14.92
C GLY A 118 3.61 -13.11 -15.56
N GLY A 119 3.03 -13.97 -14.73
CA GLY A 119 2.09 -15.01 -15.13
C GLY A 119 0.65 -14.54 -15.34
N GLU A 120 -0.28 -15.41 -14.89
CA GLU A 120 -1.73 -15.21 -15.07
C GLU A 120 -2.22 -13.98 -14.31
N GLU A 121 -1.78 -13.80 -13.07
CA GLU A 121 -2.18 -12.64 -12.23
C GLU A 121 -1.70 -11.33 -12.86
N ALA A 122 -0.50 -11.30 -13.45
CA ALA A 122 -0.01 -10.14 -14.20
C ALA A 122 -0.86 -9.86 -15.46
N ALA A 123 -1.35 -10.90 -16.13
CA ALA A 123 -2.25 -10.74 -17.27
C ALA A 123 -3.59 -10.14 -16.85
N GLN A 124 -4.12 -10.54 -15.70
CA GLN A 124 -5.34 -9.96 -15.13
C GLN A 124 -5.14 -8.48 -14.76
N LEU A 125 -4.01 -8.12 -14.13
CA LEU A 125 -3.68 -6.73 -13.81
C LEU A 125 -3.57 -5.87 -15.08
N ARG A 126 -2.86 -6.35 -16.11
CA ARG A 126 -2.78 -5.65 -17.42
C ARG A 126 -4.17 -5.39 -18.01
N LYS A 127 -5.07 -6.38 -17.92
CA LYS A 127 -6.43 -6.25 -18.41
C LYS A 127 -7.20 -5.15 -17.67
N LEU A 128 -7.15 -5.12 -16.32
CA LEU A 128 -7.81 -4.08 -15.51
C LEU A 128 -7.29 -2.68 -15.86
N LEU A 129 -5.97 -2.52 -15.97
CA LEU A 129 -5.35 -1.25 -16.33
C LEU A 129 -5.76 -0.78 -17.74
N LEU A 130 -5.83 -1.70 -18.70
CA LEU A 130 -6.26 -1.41 -20.06
C LEU A 130 -7.76 -1.03 -20.13
N GLU A 131 -8.61 -1.74 -19.40
CA GLU A 131 -10.06 -1.49 -19.34
C GLU A 131 -10.38 -0.14 -18.69
N ALA A 132 -9.50 0.40 -17.86
CA ALA A 132 -9.63 1.75 -17.31
C ALA A 132 -9.60 2.85 -18.38
N ALA A 133 -9.08 2.55 -19.57
CA ALA A 133 -9.03 3.41 -20.75
C ALA A 133 -8.41 4.79 -20.49
N THR A 134 -7.46 4.88 -19.58
CA THR A 134 -6.74 6.11 -19.24
C THR A 134 -5.31 5.81 -18.78
N GLU A 135 -4.37 6.64 -19.22
CA GLU A 135 -2.98 6.58 -18.78
C GLU A 135 -2.81 6.83 -17.27
N LYS A 136 -3.77 7.50 -16.66
CA LYS A 136 -3.80 7.79 -15.21
C LYS A 136 -3.98 6.53 -14.36
N ALA A 137 -4.47 5.43 -14.93
CA ALA A 137 -4.57 4.14 -14.27
C ALA A 137 -3.18 3.53 -13.95
N TYR A 138 -2.16 3.91 -14.71
CA TYR A 138 -0.78 3.40 -14.54
C TYR A 138 0.06 4.22 -13.55
N GLN A 139 -0.50 5.29 -12.98
CA GLN A 139 0.18 6.16 -12.00
C GLN A 139 0.30 5.44 -10.66
N VAL A 140 1.50 5.47 -10.05
CA VAL A 140 1.67 5.07 -8.65
C VAL A 140 0.90 6.06 -7.78
N ALA A 141 -0.06 5.53 -7.04
CA ALA A 141 -1.01 6.30 -6.26
C ALA A 141 -0.66 6.37 -4.79
N GLU A 142 -0.08 5.27 -4.26
CA GLU A 142 0.08 5.04 -2.84
C GLU A 142 1.32 4.22 -2.51
N ILE A 143 1.91 4.52 -1.36
CA ILE A 143 2.91 3.70 -0.66
C ILE A 143 2.42 3.53 0.77
N ALA A 144 2.30 2.29 1.23
CA ALA A 144 1.72 1.98 2.53
C ALA A 144 2.41 0.83 3.25
N VAL A 145 2.22 0.75 4.57
CA VAL A 145 2.67 -0.35 5.42
C VAL A 145 1.53 -0.86 6.30
N GLY A 146 1.33 -2.18 6.31
CA GLY A 146 0.34 -2.85 7.16
C GLY A 146 0.86 -3.02 8.59
N LEU A 147 -0.03 -2.81 9.57
CA LEU A 147 0.30 -2.74 11.00
C LEU A 147 -0.58 -3.64 11.89
N ASN A 148 -1.54 -4.37 11.31
CA ASN A 148 -2.40 -5.27 12.07
C ASN A 148 -1.76 -6.67 12.21
N PRO A 149 -1.35 -7.09 13.42
CA PRO A 149 -0.70 -8.38 13.64
C PRO A 149 -1.63 -9.58 13.42
N HIS A 150 -2.93 -9.39 13.52
CA HIS A 150 -3.95 -10.43 13.38
C HIS A 150 -4.45 -10.59 11.94
N CYS A 151 -4.20 -9.63 11.05
CA CYS A 151 -4.51 -9.76 9.63
C CYS A 151 -3.68 -10.88 8.98
N ARG A 152 -4.24 -11.50 7.95
CA ARG A 152 -3.66 -12.61 7.18
C ARG A 152 -3.78 -12.29 5.70
N ILE A 153 -2.88 -12.85 4.90
CA ILE A 153 -3.02 -12.79 3.44
C ILE A 153 -4.02 -13.87 3.00
N THR A 154 -5.16 -13.42 2.56
CA THR A 154 -6.32 -14.26 2.21
C THR A 154 -6.76 -14.11 0.76
N GLY A 155 -6.27 -13.06 0.07
CA GLY A 155 -6.74 -12.59 -1.23
C GLY A 155 -7.92 -11.61 -1.11
N ASN A 156 -8.32 -11.27 0.11
CA ASN A 156 -9.27 -10.19 0.39
C ASN A 156 -8.49 -8.95 0.82
N ILE A 157 -8.46 -7.95 -0.03
CA ILE A 157 -7.60 -6.78 0.16
C ILE A 157 -7.87 -6.06 1.49
N ASN A 158 -9.10 -5.98 1.97
CA ASN A 158 -9.43 -5.33 3.25
C ASN A 158 -8.72 -5.96 4.46
N GLU A 159 -8.24 -7.19 4.35
CA GLU A 159 -7.43 -7.85 5.37
C GLU A 159 -5.94 -7.84 4.98
N ASP A 160 -5.67 -8.08 3.69
CA ASP A 160 -4.32 -8.26 3.16
C ASP A 160 -3.46 -6.99 3.29
N GLU A 161 -4.03 -5.81 2.99
CA GLU A 161 -3.34 -4.50 3.05
C GLU A 161 -2.94 -4.12 4.47
N GLY A 162 -3.75 -4.52 5.46
CA GLY A 162 -3.48 -4.24 6.88
C GLY A 162 -2.48 -5.19 7.53
N LYS A 163 -2.04 -6.26 6.86
CA LYS A 163 -1.20 -7.30 7.47
C LYS A 163 0.14 -6.76 7.97
N TYR A 164 0.43 -6.91 9.27
CA TYR A 164 1.73 -6.56 9.84
C TYR A 164 2.86 -7.32 9.16
N GLY A 165 3.91 -6.59 8.78
CA GLY A 165 5.06 -7.17 8.09
C GLY A 165 4.89 -7.23 6.57
N THR A 166 3.90 -6.53 6.02
CA THR A 166 3.74 -6.27 4.59
C THR A 166 3.78 -4.77 4.31
N CYS A 167 3.97 -4.44 3.06
CA CYS A 167 3.64 -3.14 2.48
C CYS A 167 2.70 -3.35 1.31
N HIS A 168 2.09 -2.27 0.85
CA HIS A 168 1.44 -2.26 -0.45
C HIS A 168 1.75 -0.96 -1.21
N ILE A 169 1.71 -1.08 -2.51
CA ILE A 169 1.83 0.03 -3.45
C ILE A 169 0.59 -0.03 -4.33
N ALA A 170 -0.09 1.11 -4.51
CA ALA A 170 -1.24 1.14 -5.39
C ALA A 170 -0.98 1.85 -6.71
N LEU A 171 -1.72 1.45 -7.74
CA LEU A 171 -1.83 2.17 -9.01
C LEU A 171 -3.21 2.81 -9.14
N GLY A 172 -3.28 3.99 -9.74
CA GLY A 172 -4.53 4.66 -10.10
C GLY A 172 -4.85 5.91 -9.29
N ASN A 173 -6.05 5.97 -8.69
CA ASN A 173 -6.58 7.16 -8.04
C ASN A 173 -5.94 7.42 -6.67
N ASN A 174 -5.54 8.68 -6.42
CA ASN A 174 -5.02 9.11 -5.11
C ASN A 174 -5.66 10.41 -4.58
N THR A 175 -6.73 10.87 -5.22
CA THR A 175 -7.36 12.16 -4.85
C THR A 175 -8.05 12.14 -3.49
N GLY A 176 -8.33 10.96 -2.93
CA GLY A 176 -8.97 10.80 -1.63
C GLY A 176 -8.06 11.07 -0.43
N PHE A 177 -6.74 11.10 -0.63
CA PHE A 177 -5.74 11.23 0.44
C PHE A 177 -4.53 12.09 0.05
N GLY A 178 -4.79 13.19 -0.66
CA GLY A 178 -3.83 14.26 -0.88
C GLY A 178 -3.08 14.22 -2.20
N GLY A 179 -3.30 13.23 -3.06
CA GLY A 179 -2.81 13.21 -4.43
C GLY A 179 -3.69 14.02 -5.40
N VAL A 180 -3.25 14.15 -6.64
CA VAL A 180 -3.97 14.87 -7.71
C VAL A 180 -4.31 13.99 -8.91
N ASN A 181 -3.95 12.72 -8.86
CA ASN A 181 -4.23 11.78 -9.95
C ASN A 181 -5.63 11.18 -9.81
N PHE A 182 -6.56 11.61 -10.65
CA PHE A 182 -7.89 11.03 -10.73
C PHE A 182 -7.92 9.91 -11.77
N ALA A 183 -8.25 8.69 -11.33
CA ALA A 183 -8.44 7.52 -12.19
C ALA A 183 -9.69 6.75 -11.77
N PRO A 184 -10.29 5.93 -12.67
CA PRO A 184 -11.51 5.18 -12.36
C PRO A 184 -11.26 3.93 -11.50
N LEU A 185 -10.00 3.65 -11.15
CA LEU A 185 -9.59 2.51 -10.33
C LEU A 185 -8.55 2.94 -9.28
N HIS A 186 -8.40 2.09 -8.26
CA HIS A 186 -7.31 2.05 -7.30
C HIS A 186 -7.00 0.58 -7.05
N ILE A 187 -5.78 0.15 -7.35
CA ILE A 187 -5.38 -1.25 -7.29
C ILE A 187 -4.21 -1.41 -6.33
N ASP A 188 -4.47 -1.97 -5.15
CA ASP A 188 -3.46 -2.27 -4.15
C ASP A 188 -2.73 -3.56 -4.50
N MET A 189 -1.44 -3.53 -4.35
CA MET A 189 -0.53 -4.62 -4.62
C MET A 189 0.35 -4.86 -3.40
N VAL A 190 0.14 -5.98 -2.72
CA VAL A 190 0.78 -6.29 -1.43
C VAL A 190 2.07 -7.05 -1.63
N GLN A 191 3.12 -6.65 -0.86
CA GLN A 191 4.44 -7.27 -0.86
C GLN A 191 4.87 -7.65 0.55
N TRP A 192 5.70 -8.70 0.67
CA TRP A 192 6.23 -9.19 1.93
C TRP A 192 7.49 -8.48 2.39
N LYS A 193 7.61 -8.31 3.71
CA LYS A 193 8.85 -7.96 4.44
C LYS A 193 9.52 -6.67 3.95
N PRO A 194 8.82 -5.53 3.98
CA PRO A 194 9.40 -4.26 3.57
C PRO A 194 10.54 -3.82 4.49
N THR A 195 11.54 -3.18 3.89
CA THR A 195 12.42 -2.23 4.55
C THR A 195 12.06 -0.86 4.02
N LEU A 196 11.56 0.00 4.91
CA LEU A 196 11.09 1.35 4.61
C LEU A 196 11.98 2.36 5.30
N THR A 197 12.50 3.32 4.55
CA THR A 197 13.24 4.45 5.10
C THR A 197 12.60 5.79 4.70
N VAL A 198 12.67 6.76 5.57
CA VAL A 198 12.26 8.14 5.31
C VAL A 198 13.42 9.05 5.66
N ASP A 199 13.88 9.86 4.70
CA ASP A 199 15.05 10.75 4.83
C ASP A 199 16.31 10.04 5.37
N GLY A 200 16.47 8.74 5.03
CA GLY A 200 17.60 7.91 5.45
C GLY A 200 17.43 7.23 6.81
N GLU A 201 16.36 7.50 7.56
CA GLU A 201 16.04 6.79 8.81
C GLU A 201 15.13 5.61 8.52
N THR A 202 15.51 4.43 9.00
CA THR A 202 14.77 3.20 8.80
C THR A 202 13.63 3.10 9.81
N LEU A 203 12.40 3.00 9.33
CA LEU A 203 11.19 2.82 10.14
C LEU A 203 10.78 1.34 10.21
N PHE A 204 11.03 0.60 9.13
CA PHE A 204 10.77 -0.84 9.04
C PHE A 204 12.00 -1.53 8.47
N GLU A 205 12.37 -2.65 9.07
CA GLU A 205 13.43 -3.52 8.58
C GLU A 205 12.90 -4.95 8.42
N ALA A 206 12.96 -5.47 7.18
CA ALA A 206 12.47 -6.81 6.84
C ALA A 206 11.06 -7.13 7.38
N GLY A 207 10.16 -6.13 7.35
CA GLY A 207 8.78 -6.23 7.81
C GLY A 207 8.58 -5.98 9.31
N GLN A 208 9.64 -5.70 10.07
CA GLN A 208 9.54 -5.36 11.48
C GLN A 208 9.58 -3.85 11.67
N CYS A 209 8.62 -3.31 12.41
CA CYS A 209 8.63 -1.90 12.82
C CYS A 209 9.70 -1.68 13.90
N LEU A 210 10.55 -0.67 13.73
CA LEU A 210 11.62 -0.29 14.65
C LEU A 210 11.15 0.69 15.73
#